data_143ffd923a79c43157c97f559133ec9c
#
_entry.id   143ffd923a79c43157c97f559133ec9c
#
_cell.length_a   1.000
_cell.length_b   1.000
_cell.length_c   1.000
_cell.angle_alpha   90.00
_cell.angle_beta   90.00
_cell.angle_gamma   90.00
#
_symmetry.space_group_name_H-M   'P 1'
#
loop_
_entity.id
_entity.type
_entity.pdbx_description
1 polymer ?
#
loop_
_entity_poly.entity_id
_entity_poly.type
_entity_poly.pdbx_seq_one_letter_code
_entity_poly.pdbx_strand_id
1 'polypeptide(L)'
;ALLEPQKLSLELRHTLENGDNTLVVSAASAWEIATKWRLGKLHHARSVVENYAMALHRLAAVDLPISTAVARQAGLWDVPYRDPFDRLLAAQAMAADLVLASNDPAFDEFAGVVLLR
;
A
#
# COMPACT_ATOMS: atom_id res chain seq x y z
N ALA A 1 0.24 -7.01 -7.29
CA ALA A 1 1.09 -6.49 -6.22
C ALA A 1 0.34 -5.47 -5.37
N LEU A 2 0.58 -5.51 -4.08
CA LEU A 2 0.07 -4.50 -3.15
C LEU A 2 1.02 -3.30 -3.19
N LEU A 3 0.48 -2.12 -3.54
CA LEU A 3 1.30 -0.92 -3.70
C LEU A 3 1.45 -0.16 -2.38
N GLU A 4 2.68 0.18 -2.03
CA GLU A 4 2.95 1.18 -1.02
C GLU A 4 2.42 2.55 -1.50
N PRO A 5 1.89 3.42 -0.60
CA PRO A 5 1.28 4.69 -1.00
C PRO A 5 2.12 5.57 -1.91
N GLN A 6 3.43 5.58 -1.70
CA GLN A 6 4.35 6.37 -2.52
C GLN A 6 4.41 5.89 -3.97
N LYS A 7 4.17 4.61 -4.21
CA LYS A 7 4.19 4.02 -5.55
C LYS A 7 3.02 4.48 -6.41
N LEU A 8 1.91 4.87 -5.80
CA LEU A 8 0.74 5.38 -6.51
C LEU A 8 1.03 6.63 -7.32
N SER A 9 1.95 7.48 -6.85
CA SER A 9 2.26 8.75 -7.48
C SER A 9 3.50 8.70 -8.38
N LEU A 10 4.47 7.84 -8.06
CA LEU A 10 5.79 7.86 -8.71
C LEU A 10 5.96 6.82 -9.82
N GLU A 11 5.31 5.67 -9.72
CA GLU A 11 5.53 4.55 -10.63
C GLU A 11 4.30 4.14 -11.43
N LEU A 12 3.32 5.03 -11.49
CA LEU A 12 2.09 4.83 -12.25
C LEU A 12 2.36 4.35 -13.68
N ARG A 13 3.29 5.00 -14.34
CA ARG A 13 3.64 4.70 -15.74
C ARG A 13 4.27 3.32 -15.88
N HIS A 14 5.19 2.98 -14.98
CA HIS A 14 5.92 1.71 -15.04
C HIS A 14 5.01 0.52 -14.74
N THR A 15 4.13 0.66 -13.76
CA THR A 15 3.15 -0.38 -13.42
C THR A 15 2.08 -0.57 -14.49
N LEU A 16 1.70 0.48 -15.19
CA LEU A 16 0.75 0.40 -16.31
C LEU A 16 1.34 -0.31 -17.52
N GLU A 17 2.64 -0.21 -17.72
CA GLU A 17 3.33 -0.90 -18.83
C GLU A 17 3.45 -2.39 -18.59
N ASN A 18 3.35 -2.84 -17.35
CA ASN A 18 3.46 -4.24 -16.97
C ASN A 18 2.05 -4.85 -16.76
N GLY A 19 1.32 -5.01 -17.86
CA GLY A 19 -0.11 -5.36 -17.88
C GLY A 19 -0.49 -6.71 -17.29
N ASP A 20 0.49 -7.56 -16.91
CA ASP A 20 0.24 -8.89 -16.36
C ASP A 20 0.03 -8.88 -14.84
N ASN A 21 0.26 -7.76 -14.17
CA ASN A 21 0.16 -7.67 -12.72
C ASN A 21 -1.15 -7.02 -12.29
N THR A 22 -1.89 -7.70 -11.43
CA THR A 22 -3.01 -7.08 -10.73
C THR A 22 -2.46 -6.14 -9.66
N LEU A 23 -2.86 -4.88 -9.74
CA LEU A 23 -2.50 -3.88 -8.74
C LEU A 23 -3.55 -3.87 -7.63
N VAL A 24 -3.09 -3.86 -6.40
CA VAL A 24 -3.96 -3.85 -5.23
C VAL A 24 -3.56 -2.67 -4.34
N VAL A 25 -4.55 -1.92 -3.87
CA VAL A 25 -4.33 -0.77 -3.00
C VAL A 25 -5.11 -0.95 -1.72
N SER A 26 -4.42 -0.89 -0.59
CA SER A 26 -5.02 -1.05 0.73
C SER A 26 -5.85 0.16 1.15
N ALA A 27 -6.91 -0.07 1.92
CA ALA A 27 -7.63 0.99 2.62
C ALA A 27 -6.72 1.81 3.54
N ALA A 28 -5.68 1.18 4.11
CA ALA A 28 -4.66 1.90 4.89
C ALA A 28 -3.92 2.93 4.05
N SER A 29 -3.64 2.61 2.79
CA SER A 29 -2.97 3.52 1.86
C SER A 29 -3.84 4.74 1.56
N ALA A 30 -5.15 4.56 1.43
CA ALA A 30 -6.08 5.67 1.23
C ALA A 30 -5.98 6.68 2.38
N TRP A 31 -5.99 6.20 3.61
CA TRP A 31 -5.86 7.07 4.78
C TRP A 31 -4.49 7.74 4.84
N GLU A 32 -3.43 7.00 4.58
CA GLU A 32 -2.07 7.56 4.64
C GLU A 32 -1.89 8.67 3.59
N ILE A 33 -2.34 8.45 2.37
CA ILE A 33 -2.28 9.46 1.31
C ILE A 33 -3.08 10.71 1.69
N ALA A 34 -4.31 10.53 2.14
CA ALA A 34 -5.17 11.64 2.55
C ALA A 34 -4.57 12.41 3.73
N THR A 35 -4.01 11.71 4.70
CA THR A 35 -3.38 12.31 5.88
C THR A 35 -2.15 13.11 5.48
N LYS A 36 -1.28 12.55 4.66
CA LYS A 36 -0.07 13.25 4.19
C LYS A 36 -0.41 14.48 3.35
N TRP A 37 -1.46 14.38 2.52
CA TRP A 37 -1.96 15.53 1.78
C TRP A 37 -2.42 16.63 2.73
N ARG A 38 -3.24 16.29 3.71
CA ARG A 38 -3.73 17.26 4.71
C ARG A 38 -2.59 17.95 5.46
N LEU A 39 -1.50 17.21 5.73
CA LEU A 39 -0.32 17.74 6.42
C LEU A 39 0.68 18.46 5.49
N GLY A 40 0.36 18.60 4.21
CA GLY A 40 1.21 19.27 3.23
C GLY A 40 2.44 18.50 2.80
N LYS A 41 2.45 17.18 2.99
CA LYS A 41 3.62 16.33 2.71
C LYS A 41 3.62 15.68 1.33
N LEU A 42 2.48 15.71 0.62
CA LEU A 42 2.33 15.13 -0.72
C LEU A 42 1.69 16.13 -1.67
N HIS A 43 2.46 17.11 -2.12
CA HIS A 43 1.94 18.19 -2.97
C HIS A 43 1.40 17.72 -4.32
N HIS A 44 1.89 16.59 -4.83
CA HIS A 44 1.48 16.06 -6.13
C HIS A 44 0.26 15.13 -6.05
N ALA A 45 -0.25 14.88 -4.85
CA ALA A 45 -1.31 13.91 -4.64
C ALA A 45 -2.72 14.50 -4.69
N ARG A 46 -2.89 15.78 -5.01
CA ARG A 46 -4.18 16.46 -4.96
C ARG A 46 -5.24 15.74 -5.80
N SER A 47 -4.93 15.42 -7.04
CA SER A 47 -5.88 14.73 -7.93
C SER A 47 -6.24 13.33 -7.43
N VAL A 48 -5.26 12.63 -6.83
CA VAL A 48 -5.48 11.31 -6.25
C VAL A 48 -6.40 11.41 -5.04
N VAL A 49 -6.20 12.40 -4.18
CA VAL A 49 -7.02 12.58 -2.97
C VAL A 49 -8.45 13.00 -3.31
N GLU A 50 -8.60 13.98 -4.21
CA GLU A 50 -9.92 14.52 -4.58
C GLU A 50 -10.76 13.54 -5.39
N ASN A 51 -10.11 12.67 -6.19
CA ASN A 51 -10.76 11.70 -7.07
C ASN A 51 -10.16 10.30 -6.89
N TYR A 52 -10.14 9.82 -5.67
CA TYR A 52 -9.46 8.56 -5.32
C TYR A 52 -10.01 7.36 -6.12
N ALA A 53 -11.34 7.24 -6.21
CA ALA A 53 -11.96 6.15 -6.96
C ALA A 53 -11.57 6.19 -8.44
N MET A 54 -11.49 7.39 -9.02
CA MET A 54 -11.06 7.56 -10.40
C MET A 54 -9.59 7.18 -10.59
N ALA A 55 -8.72 7.53 -9.63
CA ALA A 55 -7.31 7.16 -9.67
C ALA A 55 -7.14 5.64 -9.65
N LEU A 56 -7.86 4.93 -8.79
CA LEU A 56 -7.86 3.47 -8.75
C LEU A 56 -8.38 2.87 -10.05
N HIS A 57 -9.44 3.45 -10.61
CA HIS A 57 -10.01 2.97 -11.87
C HIS A 57 -9.01 3.11 -13.03
N ARG A 58 -8.31 4.23 -13.12
CA ARG A 58 -7.28 4.45 -14.15
C ARG A 58 -6.14 3.47 -14.05
N LEU A 59 -5.80 3.04 -12.84
CA LEU A 59 -4.77 2.02 -12.59
C LEU A 59 -5.27 0.60 -12.80
N ALA A 60 -6.57 0.40 -13.01
CA ALA A 60 -7.22 -0.90 -12.91
C ALA A 60 -6.87 -1.59 -11.57
N ALA A 61 -6.77 -0.81 -10.51
CA ALA A 61 -6.39 -1.31 -9.20
C ALA A 61 -7.59 -1.82 -8.42
N VAL A 62 -7.36 -2.84 -7.62
CA VAL A 62 -8.36 -3.40 -6.71
C VAL A 62 -8.20 -2.75 -5.34
N ASP A 63 -9.30 -2.27 -4.80
CA ASP A 63 -9.34 -1.74 -3.44
C ASP A 63 -9.40 -2.90 -2.45
N LEU A 64 -8.50 -2.92 -1.48
CA LEU A 64 -8.39 -4.00 -0.50
C LEU A 64 -8.79 -3.49 0.89
N PRO A 65 -9.97 -3.86 1.38
CA PRO A 65 -10.36 -3.53 2.75
C PRO A 65 -9.48 -4.23 3.78
N ILE A 66 -9.40 -3.65 4.98
CA ILE A 66 -8.68 -4.26 6.10
C ILE A 66 -9.68 -5.07 6.92
N SER A 67 -9.49 -6.39 6.97
CA SER A 67 -10.31 -7.26 7.81
C SER A 67 -9.89 -7.18 9.27
N THR A 68 -10.80 -7.57 10.16
CA THR A 68 -10.49 -7.67 11.60
C THR A 68 -9.35 -8.64 11.86
N ALA A 69 -9.32 -9.78 11.17
CA ALA A 69 -8.26 -10.78 11.32
C ALA A 69 -6.89 -10.21 10.95
N VAL A 70 -6.80 -9.48 9.83
CA VAL A 70 -5.56 -8.84 9.40
C VAL A 70 -5.12 -7.75 10.38
N ALA A 71 -6.06 -6.93 10.85
CA ALA A 71 -5.76 -5.88 11.83
C ALA A 71 -5.19 -6.47 13.12
N ARG A 72 -5.78 -7.56 13.62
CA ARG A 72 -5.27 -8.27 14.80
C ARG A 72 -3.87 -8.81 14.56
N GLN A 73 -3.65 -9.46 13.42
CA GLN A 73 -2.34 -10.01 13.07
C GLN A 73 -1.27 -8.93 13.01
N ALA A 74 -1.59 -7.79 12.40
CA ALA A 74 -0.67 -6.67 12.31
C ALA A 74 -0.28 -6.14 13.69
N GLY A 75 -1.25 -6.05 14.60
CA GLY A 75 -1.02 -5.59 15.96
C GLY A 75 -0.23 -6.57 16.82
N LEU A 76 -0.50 -7.87 16.66
CA LEU A 76 0.13 -8.93 17.43
C LEU A 76 1.51 -9.34 16.91
N TRP A 77 1.84 -9.00 15.68
CA TRP A 77 3.08 -9.43 15.05
C TRP A 77 4.29 -8.97 15.86
N ASP A 78 5.09 -9.92 16.31
CA ASP A 78 6.24 -9.67 17.18
C ASP A 78 7.46 -9.25 16.38
N VAL A 79 7.40 -8.02 15.89
CA VAL A 79 8.52 -7.33 15.23
C VAL A 79 8.65 -5.93 15.83
N PRO A 80 9.85 -5.37 15.94
CA PRO A 80 10.06 -4.07 16.60
C PRO A 80 9.55 -2.87 15.79
N TYR A 81 9.11 -3.08 14.57
CA TYR A 81 8.66 -2.02 13.68
C TYR A 81 7.35 -1.41 14.14
N ARG A 82 7.30 -0.09 14.31
CA ARG A 82 6.20 0.60 15.00
C ARG A 82 5.20 1.29 14.09
N ASP A 83 5.53 1.55 12.82
CA ASP A 83 4.60 2.24 11.93
C ASP A 83 3.36 1.38 11.68
N PRO A 84 2.18 1.81 12.15
CA PRO A 84 0.97 0.99 12.04
C PRO A 84 0.53 0.76 10.60
N PHE A 85 0.76 1.71 9.69
CA PHE A 85 0.37 1.57 8.29
C PHE A 85 1.20 0.50 7.61
N ASP A 86 2.51 0.50 7.84
CA ASP A 86 3.40 -0.49 7.26
C ASP A 86 3.13 -1.89 7.82
N ARG A 87 2.80 -1.98 9.11
CA ARG A 87 2.40 -3.25 9.72
C ARG A 87 1.13 -3.80 9.08
N LEU A 88 0.16 -2.95 8.80
CA LEU A 88 -1.08 -3.35 8.12
C LEU A 88 -0.81 -3.81 6.70
N LEU A 89 0.02 -3.09 5.94
CA LEU A 89 0.38 -3.49 4.58
C LEU A 89 1.10 -4.84 4.56
N ALA A 90 2.05 -5.04 5.46
CA ALA A 90 2.78 -6.30 5.57
C ALA A 90 1.84 -7.47 5.91
N ALA A 91 0.93 -7.27 6.85
CA ALA A 91 -0.05 -8.28 7.24
C ALA A 91 -1.03 -8.61 6.10
N GLN A 92 -1.49 -7.60 5.35
CA GLN A 92 -2.36 -7.81 4.20
C GLN A 92 -1.64 -8.58 3.09
N ALA A 93 -0.40 -8.20 2.79
CA ALA A 93 0.39 -8.88 1.76
C ALA A 93 0.56 -10.37 2.10
N MET A 94 0.87 -10.67 3.34
CA MET A 94 1.05 -12.04 3.79
C MET A 94 -0.26 -12.83 3.78
N ALA A 95 -1.34 -12.25 4.31
CA ALA A 95 -2.63 -12.92 4.40
C ALA A 95 -3.26 -13.22 3.03
N ALA A 96 -3.08 -12.33 2.07
CA ALA A 96 -3.63 -12.46 0.71
C ALA A 96 -2.63 -13.03 -0.30
N ASP A 97 -1.45 -13.42 0.15
CA ASP A 97 -0.36 -13.95 -0.69
C ASP A 97 -0.01 -12.96 -1.82
N LEU A 98 0.13 -11.69 -1.46
CA LEU A 98 0.47 -10.63 -2.40
C LEU A 98 1.93 -10.22 -2.24
N VAL A 99 2.55 -9.85 -3.35
CA VAL A 99 3.87 -9.22 -3.34
C VAL A 99 3.69 -7.74 -2.96
N LEU A 100 4.44 -7.28 -1.96
CA LEU A 100 4.43 -5.88 -1.54
C LEU A 100 5.46 -5.09 -2.34
N ALA A 101 4.99 -4.11 -3.11
CA ALA A 101 5.86 -3.23 -3.89
C ALA A 101 6.34 -2.08 -3.00
N SER A 102 7.59 -2.12 -2.58
CA SER A 102 8.19 -1.10 -1.73
C SER A 102 9.71 -1.11 -1.87
N ASN A 103 10.31 0.07 -1.74
CA ASN A 103 11.76 0.24 -1.65
C ASN A 103 12.24 0.42 -0.21
N ASP A 104 11.34 0.44 0.76
CA ASP A 104 11.69 0.67 2.16
C ASP A 104 12.30 -0.60 2.78
N PRO A 105 13.57 -0.57 3.22
CA PRO A 105 14.22 -1.73 3.82
C PRO A 105 13.58 -2.15 5.15
N ALA A 106 12.80 -1.30 5.78
CA ALA A 106 12.10 -1.65 7.03
C ALA A 106 11.17 -2.85 6.87
N PHE A 107 10.62 -3.08 5.66
CA PHE A 107 9.78 -4.24 5.40
C PHE A 107 10.54 -5.57 5.46
N ASP A 108 11.85 -5.57 5.40
CA ASP A 108 12.67 -6.78 5.55
C ASP A 108 12.54 -7.40 6.94
N GLU A 109 12.07 -6.63 7.93
CA GLU A 109 11.84 -7.13 9.30
C GLU A 109 10.60 -8.04 9.40
N PHE A 110 9.73 -8.03 8.40
CA PHE A 110 8.52 -8.84 8.39
C PHE A 110 8.78 -10.16 7.65
N ALA A 111 9.12 -11.19 8.42
CA ALA A 111 9.36 -12.51 7.86
C ALA A 111 8.12 -13.04 7.14
N GLY A 112 8.31 -13.61 5.96
CA GLY A 112 7.21 -14.16 5.15
C GLY A 112 6.59 -13.18 4.17
N VAL A 113 6.95 -11.91 4.22
CA VAL A 113 6.50 -10.91 3.24
C VAL A 113 7.44 -10.94 2.03
N VAL A 114 6.86 -11.11 0.85
CA VAL A 114 7.62 -11.07 -0.41
C VAL A 114 7.61 -9.62 -0.93
N LEU A 115 8.80 -9.10 -1.20
CA LEU A 115 8.97 -7.71 -1.63
C LEU A 115 9.33 -7.63 -3.11
N LEU A 116 8.73 -6.65 -3.78
CA LEU A 116 9.11 -6.21 -5.12
C LEU A 116 9.69 -4.80 -5.01
N ARG A 117 10.91 -4.66 -5.41
CA ARG A 117 11.65 -3.39 -5.35
C ARG A 117 11.85 -2.75 -6.71
#